data_3fcd25cc8513070605b1fa46c2c4b657
#
_entry.id   3fcd25cc8513070605b1fa46c2c4b657
#
_cell.length_a   1.000
_cell.length_b   1.000
_cell.length_c   1.000
_cell.angle_alpha   90.00
_cell.angle_beta   90.00
_cell.angle_gamma   90.00
#
_symmetry.space_group_name_H-M   'P 1'
#
loop_
_entity.id
_entity.type
_entity.pdbx_description
1 polymer ?
#
loop_
_entity_poly.entity_id
_entity_poly.type
_entity_poly.pdbx_seq_one_letter_code
_entity_poly.pdbx_strand_id
1 'polypeptide(L)'
;MEAGIAVKIGRTLVSAEQIDAKLAEMGAAITRDYEGKNLLMVAILKGAFVVMADLARHVALPVEFDFMAVSSYGASTKSSGVVRILKDLDEEIEGRHVLIVEDIIDTGLTLQYLIKNLEVRNPASLKLAALLIKDGIERPPLEVAYEGFHIGPEFVIGYGLDFDGKYRNLPHVAVVDEV
;
A
#
# COMPACT_ATOMS: atom_id res chain seq x y z
N MET A 1 32.71 5.67 -6.07
CA MET A 1 31.71 5.27 -5.05
C MET A 1 31.04 6.56 -4.59
N GLU A 2 29.87 6.89 -5.13
CA GLU A 2 29.12 8.03 -4.64
C GLU A 2 28.64 7.71 -3.22
N ALA A 3 29.02 8.56 -2.27
CA ALA A 3 28.48 8.51 -0.91
C ALA A 3 26.98 8.80 -1.02
N GLY A 4 26.15 7.77 -0.88
CA GLY A 4 24.70 7.95 -0.87
C GLY A 4 24.35 8.97 0.20
N ILE A 5 23.43 9.88 -0.12
CA ILE A 5 22.90 10.88 0.82
C ILE A 5 22.42 10.14 2.07
N ALA A 6 23.08 10.40 3.20
CA ALA A 6 22.68 9.84 4.48
C ALA A 6 21.50 10.68 5.00
N VAL A 7 20.32 10.08 5.02
CA VAL A 7 19.13 10.71 5.60
C VAL A 7 19.21 10.66 7.10
N LYS A 8 18.89 11.75 7.77
CA LYS A 8 18.72 11.76 9.22
C LYS A 8 17.33 11.23 9.56
N ILE A 9 17.32 10.02 10.13
CA ILE A 9 16.09 9.40 10.62
C ILE A 9 15.64 10.17 11.87
N GLY A 10 14.46 10.73 11.82
CA GLY A 10 13.86 11.48 12.91
C GLY A 10 13.05 10.59 13.85
N ARG A 11 11.98 11.15 14.40
CA ARG A 11 11.13 10.42 15.36
C ARG A 11 10.42 9.24 14.72
N THR A 12 10.25 8.17 15.49
CA THR A 12 9.31 7.10 15.14
C THR A 12 7.89 7.65 15.17
N LEU A 13 7.18 7.53 14.04
CA LEU A 13 5.80 7.99 13.90
C LEU A 13 4.81 6.90 14.29
N VAL A 14 5.08 5.67 13.84
CA VAL A 14 4.30 4.47 14.20
C VAL A 14 5.27 3.36 14.56
N SER A 15 5.15 2.79 15.76
CA SER A 15 6.03 1.72 16.22
C SER A 15 5.68 0.37 15.60
N ALA A 16 6.63 -0.58 15.66
CA ALA A 16 6.41 -1.94 15.17
C ALA A 16 5.23 -2.63 15.90
N GLU A 17 5.11 -2.41 17.20
CA GLU A 17 4.03 -2.97 18.02
C GLU A 17 2.67 -2.38 17.65
N GLN A 18 2.62 -1.07 17.36
CA GLN A 18 1.39 -0.42 16.89
C GLN A 18 0.97 -0.96 15.52
N ILE A 19 1.94 -1.17 14.62
CA ILE A 19 1.68 -1.75 13.29
C ILE A 19 1.11 -3.16 13.44
N ASP A 20 1.75 -4.03 14.21
CA ASP A 20 1.31 -5.42 14.41
C ASP A 20 -0.11 -5.48 14.98
N ALA A 21 -0.40 -4.68 16.00
CA ALA A 21 -1.73 -4.59 16.60
C ALA A 21 -2.79 -4.12 15.59
N LYS A 22 -2.47 -3.13 14.75
CA LYS A 22 -3.38 -2.62 13.71
C LYS A 22 -3.60 -3.65 12.60
N LEU A 23 -2.56 -4.35 12.17
CA LEU A 23 -2.68 -5.41 11.17
C LEU A 23 -3.50 -6.59 11.70
N ALA A 24 -3.40 -6.93 12.99
CA ALA A 24 -4.24 -7.94 13.62
C ALA A 24 -5.73 -7.54 13.61
N GLU A 25 -6.04 -6.28 13.90
CA GLU A 25 -7.39 -5.71 13.81
C GLU A 25 -7.94 -5.79 12.36
N MET A 26 -7.14 -5.32 11.39
CA MET A 26 -7.50 -5.35 9.96
C MET A 26 -7.68 -6.79 9.47
N GLY A 27 -6.77 -7.70 9.82
CA GLY A 27 -6.82 -9.11 9.43
C GLY A 27 -8.06 -9.82 9.97
N ALA A 28 -8.47 -9.53 11.23
CA ALA A 28 -9.69 -10.04 11.80
C ALA A 28 -10.94 -9.53 11.07
N ALA A 29 -10.96 -8.25 10.66
CA ALA A 29 -12.05 -7.69 9.86
C ALA A 29 -12.13 -8.33 8.47
N ILE A 30 -10.99 -8.46 7.79
CA ILE A 30 -10.90 -9.13 6.48
C ILE A 30 -11.39 -10.58 6.58
N THR A 31 -10.98 -11.31 7.62
CA THR A 31 -11.41 -12.69 7.86
C THR A 31 -12.94 -12.79 7.91
N ARG A 32 -13.61 -11.93 8.68
CA ARG A 32 -15.07 -11.92 8.77
C ARG A 32 -15.76 -11.58 7.45
N ASP A 33 -15.26 -10.54 6.77
CA ASP A 33 -15.88 -10.00 5.56
C ASP A 33 -15.76 -10.93 4.35
N TYR A 34 -14.72 -11.76 4.34
CA TYR A 34 -14.42 -12.68 3.24
C TYR A 34 -14.61 -14.16 3.60
N GLU A 35 -15.24 -14.48 4.73
CA GLU A 35 -15.58 -15.85 5.06
C GLU A 35 -16.40 -16.51 3.95
N GLY A 36 -15.99 -17.69 3.50
CA GLY A 36 -16.62 -18.43 2.41
C GLY A 36 -16.41 -17.84 1.00
N LYS A 37 -15.54 -16.82 0.86
CA LYS A 37 -15.22 -16.19 -0.43
C LYS A 37 -13.81 -16.52 -0.88
N ASN A 38 -13.61 -16.58 -2.19
CA ASN A 38 -12.27 -16.74 -2.78
C ASN A 38 -11.57 -15.38 -2.85
N LEU A 39 -10.72 -15.08 -1.88
CA LEU A 39 -10.02 -13.80 -1.76
C LEU A 39 -8.67 -13.85 -2.46
N LEU A 40 -8.45 -12.90 -3.38
CA LEU A 40 -7.15 -12.56 -3.95
C LEU A 40 -6.66 -11.26 -3.31
N MET A 41 -5.53 -11.30 -2.63
CA MET A 41 -4.84 -10.12 -2.12
C MET A 41 -3.79 -9.65 -3.14
N VAL A 42 -3.85 -8.38 -3.52
CA VAL A 42 -2.97 -7.78 -4.53
C VAL A 42 -2.16 -6.65 -3.91
N ALA A 43 -0.84 -6.79 -3.84
CA ALA A 43 0.04 -5.72 -3.38
C ALA A 43 0.62 -4.91 -4.55
N ILE A 44 0.69 -3.60 -4.36
CA ILE A 44 1.34 -2.70 -5.32
C ILE A 44 2.83 -2.55 -4.94
N LEU A 45 3.69 -3.11 -5.77
CA LEU A 45 5.13 -3.08 -5.56
C LEU A 45 5.70 -1.66 -5.77
N LYS A 46 6.76 -1.27 -5.00
CA LYS A 46 7.52 -2.17 -4.08
C LYS A 46 7.06 -2.07 -2.63
N GLY A 47 6.58 -0.91 -2.16
CA GLY A 47 6.38 -0.64 -0.74
C GLY A 47 5.42 -1.60 -0.04
N ALA A 48 4.30 -1.91 -0.66
CA ALA A 48 3.23 -2.68 -0.06
C ALA A 48 3.56 -4.17 0.23
N PHE A 49 4.69 -4.71 -0.25
CA PHE A 49 5.00 -6.12 -0.02
C PHE A 49 5.19 -6.46 1.47
N VAL A 50 5.76 -5.53 2.25
CA VAL A 50 5.96 -5.72 3.70
C VAL A 50 4.61 -5.77 4.41
N VAL A 51 3.75 -4.79 4.14
CA VAL A 51 2.38 -4.73 4.69
C VAL A 51 1.61 -6.00 4.33
N MET A 52 1.64 -6.41 3.06
CA MET A 52 0.94 -7.61 2.59
C MET A 52 1.39 -8.87 3.32
N ALA A 53 2.71 -9.06 3.47
CA ALA A 53 3.28 -10.25 4.09
C ALA A 53 2.83 -10.39 5.55
N ASP A 54 2.80 -9.29 6.30
CA ASP A 54 2.41 -9.33 7.71
C ASP A 54 0.87 -9.34 7.87
N LEU A 55 0.14 -8.52 7.12
CA LEU A 55 -1.33 -8.53 7.14
C LEU A 55 -1.91 -9.92 6.82
N ALA A 56 -1.36 -10.60 5.83
CA ALA A 56 -1.82 -11.91 5.42
C ALA A 56 -1.73 -12.97 6.54
N ARG A 57 -0.74 -12.85 7.43
CA ARG A 57 -0.60 -13.76 8.58
C ARG A 57 -1.68 -13.57 9.64
N HIS A 58 -2.35 -12.42 9.65
CA HIS A 58 -3.49 -12.13 10.52
C HIS A 58 -4.84 -12.47 9.87
N VAL A 59 -4.85 -12.90 8.61
CA VAL A 59 -6.08 -13.36 7.92
C VAL A 59 -6.21 -14.86 8.09
N ALA A 60 -7.26 -15.30 8.79
CA ALA A 60 -7.50 -16.74 9.10
C ALA A 60 -8.33 -17.42 7.97
N LEU A 61 -8.00 -17.13 6.72
CA LEU A 61 -8.61 -17.73 5.52
C LEU A 61 -7.50 -18.22 4.59
N PRO A 62 -7.76 -19.24 3.76
CA PRO A 62 -6.90 -19.52 2.63
C PRO A 62 -7.01 -18.37 1.63
N VAL A 63 -5.90 -17.66 1.40
CA VAL A 63 -5.84 -16.52 0.49
C VAL A 63 -4.83 -16.75 -0.62
N GLU A 64 -5.10 -16.22 -1.79
CA GLU A 64 -4.16 -16.17 -2.89
C GLU A 64 -3.51 -14.78 -2.96
N PHE A 65 -2.32 -14.72 -3.54
CA PHE A 65 -1.54 -13.48 -3.66
C PHE A 65 -1.18 -13.21 -5.10
N ASP A 66 -1.24 -11.93 -5.48
CA ASP A 66 -0.68 -11.43 -6.71
C ASP A 66 -0.07 -10.05 -6.49
N PHE A 67 0.69 -9.57 -7.45
CA PHE A 67 1.43 -8.32 -7.36
C PHE A 67 1.27 -7.51 -8.64
N MET A 68 1.15 -6.21 -8.49
CA MET A 68 1.27 -5.26 -9.59
C MET A 68 2.47 -4.34 -9.35
N ALA A 69 3.09 -3.90 -10.42
CA ALA A 69 4.11 -2.87 -10.36
C ALA A 69 3.76 -1.77 -11.35
N VAL A 70 3.89 -0.54 -10.90
CA VAL A 70 3.61 0.66 -11.70
C VAL A 70 4.73 1.67 -11.58
N SER A 71 4.92 2.46 -12.62
CA SER A 71 5.73 3.67 -12.55
C SER A 71 4.87 4.88 -12.87
N SER A 72 4.98 5.91 -12.04
CA SER A 72 4.50 7.25 -12.42
C SER A 72 5.53 7.89 -13.34
N TYR A 73 5.16 8.24 -14.57
CA TYR A 73 6.06 8.92 -15.51
C TYR A 73 6.19 10.39 -15.10
N GLY A 74 7.40 10.81 -14.73
CA GLY A 74 7.76 12.19 -14.48
C GLY A 74 8.33 12.43 -13.08
N ALA A 75 9.64 12.24 -12.92
CA ALA A 75 10.42 12.73 -11.77
C ALA A 75 10.61 14.27 -11.79
N SER A 76 9.82 14.99 -12.56
CA SER A 76 9.77 16.45 -12.54
C SER A 76 8.43 16.91 -11.99
N THR A 77 8.46 17.92 -11.18
CA THR A 77 7.45 18.58 -10.35
C THR A 77 6.03 18.85 -10.92
N LYS A 78 5.69 18.24 -12.04
CA LYS A 78 4.33 18.19 -12.60
C LYS A 78 4.08 16.75 -13.05
N SER A 79 3.38 15.97 -12.21
CA SER A 79 2.90 14.65 -12.59
C SER A 79 2.04 14.77 -13.86
N SER A 80 2.49 14.20 -14.97
CA SER A 80 1.72 14.18 -16.23
C SER A 80 0.47 13.30 -16.14
N GLY A 81 0.21 12.68 -14.98
CA GLY A 81 -0.92 11.76 -14.77
C GLY A 81 -0.82 10.43 -15.53
N VAL A 82 0.27 10.21 -16.25
CA VAL A 82 0.47 8.95 -16.99
C VAL A 82 1.04 7.89 -16.07
N VAL A 83 0.26 6.87 -15.78
CA VAL A 83 0.67 5.67 -15.05
C VAL A 83 0.99 4.57 -16.06
N ARG A 84 2.16 3.95 -15.92
CA ARG A 84 2.56 2.80 -16.72
C ARG A 84 2.58 1.55 -15.83
N ILE A 85 1.84 0.53 -16.24
CA ILE A 85 1.89 -0.80 -15.61
C ILE A 85 3.16 -1.50 -16.10
N LEU A 86 4.06 -1.83 -15.17
CA LEU A 86 5.32 -2.54 -15.41
C LEU A 86 5.14 -4.05 -15.25
N LYS A 87 4.32 -4.47 -14.27
CA LYS A 87 3.86 -5.83 -14.07
C LYS A 87 2.36 -5.78 -13.82
N ASP A 88 1.62 -6.53 -14.60
CA ASP A 88 0.19 -6.76 -14.41
C ASP A 88 -0.06 -8.03 -13.59
N LEU A 89 -1.30 -8.28 -13.22
CA LEU A 89 -1.72 -9.51 -12.55
C LEU A 89 -1.37 -10.73 -13.40
N ASP A 90 -0.99 -11.82 -12.75
CA ASP A 90 -0.73 -13.10 -13.40
C ASP A 90 -2.03 -13.86 -13.65
N GLU A 91 -3.04 -13.63 -12.81
CA GLU A 91 -4.33 -14.32 -12.82
C GLU A 91 -5.48 -13.41 -13.30
N GLU A 92 -6.48 -14.03 -13.91
CA GLU A 92 -7.74 -13.35 -14.23
C GLU A 92 -8.55 -13.12 -12.96
N ILE A 93 -9.16 -11.94 -12.85
CA ILE A 93 -9.92 -11.53 -11.67
C ILE A 93 -11.43 -11.46 -11.87
N GLU A 94 -11.93 -11.84 -13.06
CA GLU A 94 -13.37 -11.88 -13.32
C GLU A 94 -14.09 -12.77 -12.31
N GLY A 95 -15.11 -12.22 -11.66
CA GLY A 95 -15.89 -12.92 -10.63
C GLY A 95 -15.17 -13.22 -9.32
N ARG A 96 -13.93 -12.74 -9.13
CA ARG A 96 -13.15 -12.94 -7.90
C ARG A 96 -13.31 -11.76 -6.92
N HIS A 97 -13.16 -12.03 -5.64
CA HIS A 97 -13.04 -10.98 -4.63
C HIS A 97 -11.58 -10.52 -4.55
N VAL A 98 -11.32 -9.25 -4.81
CA VAL A 98 -9.98 -8.66 -4.85
C VAL A 98 -9.81 -7.62 -3.75
N LEU A 99 -8.73 -7.73 -2.97
CA LEU A 99 -8.31 -6.76 -1.98
C LEU A 99 -6.95 -6.18 -2.39
N ILE A 100 -6.92 -4.91 -2.78
CA ILE A 100 -5.68 -4.18 -3.01
C ILE A 100 -5.08 -3.82 -1.64
N VAL A 101 -3.79 -4.06 -1.48
CA VAL A 101 -3.01 -3.72 -0.28
C VAL A 101 -1.97 -2.67 -0.64
N GLU A 102 -2.02 -1.53 0.06
CA GLU A 102 -1.12 -0.40 -0.08
C GLU A 102 -0.37 -0.10 1.21
N ASP A 103 0.86 0.37 1.08
CA ASP A 103 1.64 0.88 2.20
C ASP A 103 1.19 2.28 2.60
N ILE A 104 1.01 3.17 1.64
CA ILE A 104 0.61 4.57 1.89
C ILE A 104 -0.27 5.12 0.76
N ILE A 105 -1.31 5.83 1.15
CA ILE A 105 -2.11 6.67 0.25
C ILE A 105 -1.68 8.12 0.45
N ASP A 106 -1.05 8.68 -0.57
CA ASP A 106 -0.68 10.10 -0.67
C ASP A 106 -1.72 10.83 -1.56
N THR A 107 -1.38 11.26 -2.76
CA THR A 107 -2.34 11.89 -3.69
C THR A 107 -3.40 10.92 -4.22
N GLY A 108 -3.16 9.63 -4.19
CA GLY A 108 -4.07 8.58 -4.64
C GLY A 108 -4.30 8.50 -6.15
N LEU A 109 -3.63 9.34 -6.96
CA LEU A 109 -3.86 9.38 -8.42
C LEU A 109 -3.50 8.06 -9.11
N THR A 110 -2.35 7.49 -8.77
CA THR A 110 -1.90 6.19 -9.29
C THR A 110 -2.88 5.09 -8.90
N LEU A 111 -3.29 5.09 -7.64
CA LEU A 111 -4.21 4.10 -7.10
C LEU A 111 -5.60 4.20 -7.75
N GLN A 112 -6.12 5.41 -7.97
CA GLN A 112 -7.38 5.60 -8.70
C GLN A 112 -7.31 5.04 -10.13
N TYR A 113 -6.18 5.26 -10.81
CA TYR A 113 -5.98 4.67 -12.14
C TYR A 113 -6.00 3.14 -12.09
N LEU A 114 -5.31 2.53 -11.13
CA LEU A 114 -5.28 1.08 -10.95
C LEU A 114 -6.65 0.51 -10.64
N ILE A 115 -7.40 1.13 -9.72
CA ILE A 115 -8.75 0.72 -9.37
C ILE A 115 -9.63 0.68 -10.62
N LYS A 116 -9.67 1.77 -11.40
CA LYS A 116 -10.43 1.83 -12.65
C LYS A 116 -10.01 0.75 -13.66
N ASN A 117 -8.71 0.48 -13.76
CA ASN A 117 -8.18 -0.56 -14.64
C ASN A 117 -8.62 -1.97 -14.20
N LEU A 118 -8.69 -2.21 -12.90
CA LEU A 118 -9.12 -3.50 -12.35
C LEU A 118 -10.65 -3.66 -12.37
N GLU A 119 -11.41 -2.60 -12.15
CA GLU A 119 -12.89 -2.63 -12.21
C GLU A 119 -13.44 -3.10 -13.55
N VAL A 120 -12.81 -2.68 -14.66
CA VAL A 120 -13.23 -3.10 -16.01
C VAL A 120 -13.01 -4.59 -16.30
N ARG A 121 -12.28 -5.29 -15.43
CA ARG A 121 -12.06 -6.73 -15.49
C ARG A 121 -13.13 -7.54 -14.74
N ASN A 122 -14.21 -6.88 -14.29
CA ASN A 122 -15.39 -7.48 -13.67
C ASN A 122 -15.11 -8.37 -12.44
N PRO A 123 -14.32 -7.93 -11.44
CA PRO A 123 -14.20 -8.67 -10.18
C PRO A 123 -15.56 -8.72 -9.46
N ALA A 124 -15.80 -9.75 -8.64
CA ALA A 124 -17.00 -9.82 -7.80
C ALA A 124 -17.02 -8.72 -6.75
N SER A 125 -15.87 -8.32 -6.25
CA SER A 125 -15.66 -7.12 -5.46
C SER A 125 -14.22 -6.64 -5.59
N LEU A 126 -14.02 -5.34 -5.48
CA LEU A 126 -12.71 -4.69 -5.43
C LEU A 126 -12.69 -3.75 -4.24
N LYS A 127 -11.87 -4.05 -3.23
CA LYS A 127 -11.72 -3.24 -2.02
C LYS A 127 -10.25 -2.86 -1.81
N LEU A 128 -10.01 -1.88 -0.95
CA LEU A 128 -8.72 -1.32 -0.66
C LEU A 128 -8.42 -1.40 0.84
N ALA A 129 -7.22 -1.87 1.16
CA ALA A 129 -6.60 -1.79 2.47
C ALA A 129 -5.34 -0.92 2.38
N ALA A 130 -5.15 0.00 3.32
CA ALA A 130 -3.97 0.84 3.37
C ALA A 130 -3.43 0.95 4.80
N LEU A 131 -2.13 0.82 4.97
CA LEU A 131 -1.51 0.97 6.29
C LEU A 131 -1.46 2.44 6.71
N LEU A 132 -1.06 3.33 5.79
CA LEU A 132 -0.95 4.76 6.06
C LEU A 132 -1.81 5.57 5.09
N ILE A 133 -2.44 6.62 5.62
CA ILE A 133 -3.25 7.57 4.85
C ILE A 133 -2.79 8.97 5.25
N LYS A 134 -2.27 9.75 4.31
CA LYS A 134 -1.87 11.14 4.55
C LYS A 134 -3.10 12.04 4.61
N ASP A 135 -3.25 12.79 5.69
CA ASP A 135 -4.29 13.79 5.85
C ASP A 135 -3.89 15.14 5.24
N GLY A 136 -4.89 15.97 4.94
CA GLY A 136 -4.69 17.33 4.43
C GLY A 136 -4.23 17.41 2.97
N ILE A 137 -4.19 16.29 2.24
CA ILE A 137 -3.86 16.24 0.83
C ILE A 137 -5.15 16.12 0.02
N GLU A 138 -5.34 17.03 -0.94
CA GLU A 138 -6.45 16.93 -1.88
C GLU A 138 -6.26 15.71 -2.79
N ARG A 139 -7.25 14.84 -2.79
CA ARG A 139 -7.23 13.61 -3.60
C ARG A 139 -8.61 13.27 -4.12
N PRO A 140 -8.68 12.49 -5.23
CA PRO A 140 -9.94 11.96 -5.70
C PRO A 140 -10.58 11.06 -4.61
N PRO A 141 -11.91 10.93 -4.59
CA PRO A 141 -12.57 10.01 -3.68
C PRO A 141 -12.03 8.59 -3.84
N LEU A 142 -11.52 8.03 -2.74
CA LEU A 142 -11.08 6.65 -2.63
C LEU A 142 -11.78 6.04 -1.41
N GLU A 143 -12.49 4.96 -1.63
CA GLU A 143 -13.10 4.20 -0.54
C GLU A 143 -12.07 3.19 0.00
N VAL A 144 -11.54 3.46 1.19
CA VAL A 144 -10.63 2.56 1.88
C VAL A 144 -11.45 1.70 2.84
N ALA A 145 -11.55 0.41 2.56
CA ALA A 145 -12.36 -0.51 3.37
C ALA A 145 -11.67 -0.90 4.68
N TYR A 146 -10.33 -0.92 4.68
CA TYR A 146 -9.54 -1.25 5.86
C TYR A 146 -8.43 -0.21 6.02
N GLU A 147 -8.60 0.65 7.00
CA GLU A 147 -7.71 1.78 7.27
C GLU A 147 -6.78 1.48 8.44
N GLY A 148 -5.49 1.74 8.24
CA GLY A 148 -4.49 1.67 9.29
C GLY A 148 -4.39 2.95 10.08
N PHE A 149 -3.42 3.81 9.74
CA PHE A 149 -3.13 5.04 10.46
C PHE A 149 -3.28 6.27 9.56
N HIS A 150 -3.91 7.30 10.10
CA HIS A 150 -3.89 8.64 9.51
C HIS A 150 -2.63 9.38 9.99
N ILE A 151 -1.88 9.95 9.06
CA ILE A 151 -0.63 10.67 9.34
C ILE A 151 -0.64 12.06 8.71
N GLY A 152 0.22 12.94 9.20
CA GLY A 152 0.42 14.27 8.62
C GLY A 152 1.16 14.24 7.26
N PRO A 153 1.53 15.42 6.76
CA PRO A 153 2.16 15.55 5.44
C PRO A 153 3.65 15.20 5.42
N GLU A 154 4.22 14.81 6.56
CA GLU A 154 5.65 14.53 6.70
C GLU A 154 6.12 13.46 5.71
N PHE A 155 7.39 13.55 5.31
CA PHE A 155 8.03 12.49 4.55
C PHE A 155 8.42 11.35 5.50
N VAL A 156 7.99 10.14 5.19
CA VAL A 156 8.16 8.97 6.04
C VAL A 156 8.87 7.83 5.34
N ILE A 157 9.61 7.04 6.10
CA ILE A 157 10.36 5.86 5.67
C ILE A 157 10.12 4.69 6.61
N GLY A 158 10.50 3.53 6.16
CA GLY A 158 10.38 2.29 6.93
C GLY A 158 9.10 1.51 6.66
N TYR A 159 9.09 0.29 7.10
CA TYR A 159 7.99 -0.65 6.90
C TYR A 159 7.49 -0.75 5.43
N GLY A 160 8.45 -0.89 4.51
CA GLY A 160 8.20 -0.92 3.06
C GLY A 160 8.44 0.41 2.35
N LEU A 161 8.30 1.54 3.04
CA LEU A 161 8.54 2.89 2.49
C LEU A 161 10.05 3.17 2.38
N ASP A 162 10.45 3.88 1.34
CA ASP A 162 11.86 4.14 1.07
C ASP A 162 12.22 5.61 0.95
N PHE A 163 13.53 5.84 1.08
CA PHE A 163 14.23 7.00 0.55
C PHE A 163 15.39 6.49 -0.32
N ASP A 164 15.39 6.86 -1.60
CA ASP A 164 16.41 6.43 -2.58
C ASP A 164 16.64 4.90 -2.60
N GLY A 165 15.54 4.13 -2.55
CA GLY A 165 15.55 2.67 -2.57
C GLY A 165 15.98 2.00 -1.26
N LYS A 166 16.27 2.76 -0.20
CA LYS A 166 16.77 2.27 1.11
C LYS A 166 15.71 2.45 2.19
N TYR A 167 15.97 1.89 3.38
CA TYR A 167 15.16 1.99 4.61
C TYR A 167 13.84 1.21 4.63
N ARG A 168 13.45 0.50 3.56
CA ARG A 168 12.23 -0.33 3.56
C ARG A 168 12.24 -1.43 4.63
N ASN A 169 13.42 -1.81 5.10
CA ASN A 169 13.64 -2.86 6.09
C ASN A 169 13.48 -2.43 7.55
N LEU A 170 13.25 -1.14 7.83
CA LEU A 170 12.95 -0.71 9.20
C LEU A 170 11.61 -1.32 9.65
N PRO A 171 11.53 -1.81 10.91
CA PRO A 171 10.31 -2.46 11.41
C PRO A 171 9.21 -1.49 11.82
N HIS A 172 9.46 -0.19 11.73
CA HIS A 172 8.59 0.91 12.14
C HIS A 172 8.55 1.97 11.04
N VAL A 173 7.62 2.90 11.17
CA VAL A 173 7.56 4.10 10.33
C VAL A 173 8.20 5.27 11.06
N ALA A 174 9.14 5.93 10.40
CA ALA A 174 9.85 7.10 10.94
C ALA A 174 9.74 8.31 10.01
N VAL A 175 9.80 9.49 10.58
CA VAL A 175 9.88 10.76 9.84
C VAL A 175 11.32 10.98 9.38
N VAL A 176 11.50 11.59 8.23
CA VAL A 176 12.79 12.09 7.75
C VAL A 176 12.92 13.54 8.20
N ASP A 177 13.93 13.82 9.05
CA ASP A 177 14.14 15.18 9.58
C ASP A 177 14.88 16.08 8.58
N GLU A 178 15.89 15.53 7.89
CA GLU A 178 16.73 16.27 6.93
C GLU A 178 17.16 15.34 5.77
N VAL A 179 17.17 15.90 4.57
CA VAL A 179 17.64 15.26 3.33
C VAL A 179 18.92 15.94 2.85
#